data_d55ba3e715f9980bf46bee3536e2e757
#
_entry.id   d55ba3e715f9980bf46bee3536e2e757
#
_cell.length_a   1.000
_cell.length_b   1.000
_cell.length_c   1.000
_cell.angle_alpha   90.00
_cell.angle_beta   90.00
_cell.angle_gamma   90.00
#
_symmetry.space_group_name_H-M   'P 1'
#
loop_
_entity.id
_entity.type
_entity.pdbx_description
1 polymer ?
#
loop_
_entity_poly.entity_id
_entity_poly.type
_entity_poly.pdbx_seq_one_letter_code
_entity_poly.pdbx_strand_id
1 'polypeptide(L)'
;MLKYKKKLLLRYCLGTAVATALAIFAAEGIWLKGITGSFGDPIRFLRTMSLVKSNYNGELNSHQLFDGAIKGMVEATGDPYTVYLNQKDFQALSEMTEGTFGGIGIVFGKRGDDYIVVAALPDTPGAQAGIKSGDIITAVDGQDTASMNMEQIANKIRGHIDTTVKLSLKDKDGKTREVEVVRKEIKTPSVGGSMLEGNKIGYIRIAVFNENTAADFQKEMQKLQKQGMQALILDLRGNPGGILDAGVSVAGALVPKGPIVSVVYKDGTKYVHNSGLEKTPCPLAVLVDHGTASAAEIVSGAIKDTKAGKLFGVKTFGKGSVQGVFGIDNKTAVKITVAKYYTPSGVSIQNIGIIPDEIVELPEDATYDLQMRAAVDYLEKQLQQK
;
A
#
# COMPACT_ATOMS: atom_id res chain seq x y z
N MET A 1 76.70 -0.13 -0.60
CA MET A 1 75.76 -1.23 -0.83
C MET A 1 74.33 -1.04 -0.24
N LEU A 2 74.18 -0.58 0.99
CA LEU A 2 72.91 -0.35 1.68
C LEU A 2 71.96 0.68 1.01
N LYS A 3 72.50 1.82 0.55
CA LYS A 3 71.75 2.87 -0.16
C LYS A 3 71.16 2.39 -1.50
N TYR A 4 71.83 1.49 -2.20
CA TYR A 4 71.34 0.92 -3.46
C TYR A 4 70.22 -0.07 -3.24
N LYS A 5 70.31 -0.95 -2.23
CA LYS A 5 69.24 -1.87 -1.87
C LYS A 5 67.97 -1.14 -1.42
N LYS A 6 68.08 -0.05 -0.65
CA LYS A 6 66.94 0.78 -0.26
C LYS A 6 66.26 1.46 -1.45
N LYS A 7 67.01 1.98 -2.44
CA LYS A 7 66.45 2.57 -3.68
C LYS A 7 65.76 1.51 -4.56
N LEU A 8 66.30 0.32 -4.62
CA LEU A 8 65.71 -0.78 -5.36
C LEU A 8 64.39 -1.27 -4.71
N LEU A 9 64.40 -1.43 -3.39
CA LEU A 9 63.18 -1.80 -2.63
C LEU A 9 62.08 -0.74 -2.79
N LEU A 10 62.43 0.54 -2.72
CA LEU A 10 61.48 1.66 -2.90
C LEU A 10 60.85 1.63 -4.32
N ARG A 11 61.63 1.32 -5.36
CA ARG A 11 61.14 1.18 -6.73
C ARG A 11 60.20 -0.01 -6.89
N TYR A 12 60.50 -1.15 -6.26
CA TYR A 12 59.59 -2.31 -6.27
C TYR A 12 58.29 -2.02 -5.52
N CYS A 13 58.35 -1.40 -4.34
CA CYS A 13 57.14 -1.02 -3.58
C CYS A 13 56.30 0.01 -4.35
N LEU A 14 56.93 0.98 -5.02
CA LEU A 14 56.23 1.97 -5.84
C LEU A 14 55.60 1.31 -7.08
N GLY A 15 56.32 0.40 -7.74
CA GLY A 15 55.83 -0.34 -8.90
C GLY A 15 54.65 -1.26 -8.56
N THR A 16 54.73 -1.98 -7.44
CA THR A 16 53.60 -2.81 -6.97
C THR A 16 52.41 -1.96 -6.56
N ALA A 17 52.59 -0.84 -5.87
CA ALA A 17 51.50 0.06 -5.51
C ALA A 17 50.78 0.63 -6.73
N VAL A 18 51.54 1.05 -7.77
CA VAL A 18 50.96 1.54 -9.03
C VAL A 18 50.21 0.40 -9.77
N ALA A 19 50.83 -0.79 -9.86
CA ALA A 19 50.18 -1.94 -10.50
C ALA A 19 48.88 -2.36 -9.79
N THR A 20 48.89 -2.37 -8.45
CA THR A 20 47.69 -2.66 -7.65
C THR A 20 46.62 -1.58 -7.84
N ALA A 21 46.99 -0.30 -7.85
CA ALA A 21 46.04 0.79 -8.13
C ALA A 21 45.40 0.66 -9.52
N LEU A 22 46.21 0.37 -10.56
CA LEU A 22 45.69 0.15 -11.91
C LEU A 22 44.79 -1.05 -12.01
N ALA A 23 45.11 -2.14 -11.29
CA ALA A 23 44.25 -3.34 -11.25
C ALA A 23 42.89 -3.05 -10.56
N ILE A 24 42.89 -2.26 -9.47
CA ILE A 24 41.64 -1.83 -8.82
C ILE A 24 40.83 -0.95 -9.74
N PHE A 25 41.42 0.06 -10.38
CA PHE A 25 40.74 0.93 -11.35
C PHE A 25 40.16 0.14 -12.54
N ALA A 26 40.90 -0.87 -13.04
CA ALA A 26 40.41 -1.73 -14.10
C ALA A 26 39.22 -2.60 -13.65
N ALA A 27 39.29 -3.17 -12.44
CA ALA A 27 38.23 -3.97 -11.85
C ALA A 27 36.96 -3.12 -11.60
N GLU A 28 37.11 -1.93 -11.03
CA GLU A 28 36.03 -0.97 -10.84
C GLU A 28 35.41 -0.52 -12.17
N GLY A 29 36.25 -0.27 -13.19
CA GLY A 29 35.78 0.07 -14.52
C GLY A 29 34.99 -1.07 -15.18
N ILE A 30 35.45 -2.32 -15.05
CA ILE A 30 34.73 -3.50 -15.58
C ILE A 30 33.41 -3.69 -14.85
N TRP A 31 33.40 -3.56 -13.53
CA TRP A 31 32.20 -3.64 -12.70
C TRP A 31 31.18 -2.53 -13.08
N LEU A 32 31.65 -1.30 -13.21
CA LEU A 32 30.82 -0.15 -13.61
C LEU A 32 30.22 -0.36 -15.02
N LYS A 33 31.01 -0.86 -15.98
CA LYS A 33 30.53 -1.21 -17.31
C LYS A 33 29.47 -2.32 -17.25
N GLY A 34 29.64 -3.31 -16.36
CA GLY A 34 28.66 -4.39 -16.17
C GLY A 34 27.30 -3.87 -15.73
N ILE A 35 27.26 -2.86 -14.85
CA ILE A 35 26.02 -2.25 -14.36
C ILE A 35 25.42 -1.27 -15.38
N THR A 36 26.25 -0.42 -16.00
CA THR A 36 25.76 0.70 -16.83
C THR A 36 25.75 0.40 -18.32
N GLY A 37 26.31 -0.73 -18.75
CA GLY A 37 26.47 -1.10 -20.16
C GLY A 37 27.51 -0.26 -20.92
N SER A 38 27.98 0.87 -20.35
CA SER A 38 28.89 1.83 -20.99
C SER A 38 29.85 2.47 -19.99
N PHE A 39 31.08 2.72 -20.39
CA PHE A 39 32.01 3.57 -19.61
C PHE A 39 31.68 5.06 -19.72
N GLY A 40 31.06 5.49 -20.80
CA GLY A 40 30.78 6.90 -21.09
C GLY A 40 29.65 7.47 -20.26
N ASP A 41 28.65 6.67 -19.95
CA ASP A 41 27.43 7.14 -19.28
C ASP A 41 27.67 7.59 -17.83
N PRO A 42 28.40 6.85 -16.99
CA PRO A 42 28.75 7.34 -15.66
C PRO A 42 29.59 8.64 -15.68
N ILE A 43 30.54 8.74 -16.62
CA ILE A 43 31.36 9.92 -16.79
C ILE A 43 30.50 11.12 -17.19
N ARG A 44 29.58 10.92 -18.16
CA ARG A 44 28.63 11.96 -18.57
C ARG A 44 27.75 12.41 -17.42
N PHE A 45 27.26 11.49 -16.61
CA PHE A 45 26.46 11.78 -15.42
C PHE A 45 27.23 12.63 -14.41
N LEU A 46 28.44 12.21 -14.03
CA LEU A 46 29.28 12.95 -13.08
C LEU A 46 29.69 14.32 -13.61
N ARG A 47 29.99 14.44 -14.92
CA ARG A 47 30.30 15.72 -15.56
C ARG A 47 29.09 16.65 -15.54
N THR A 48 27.89 16.16 -15.84
CA THR A 48 26.65 16.95 -15.76
C THR A 48 26.43 17.45 -14.35
N MET A 49 26.58 16.60 -13.33
CA MET A 49 26.44 16.98 -11.94
C MET A 49 27.46 18.05 -11.52
N SER A 50 28.72 17.93 -11.99
CA SER A 50 29.76 18.93 -11.74
C SER A 50 29.41 20.27 -12.39
N LEU A 51 28.94 20.28 -13.63
CA LEU A 51 28.54 21.48 -14.34
C LEU A 51 27.36 22.19 -13.65
N VAL A 52 26.36 21.43 -13.20
CA VAL A 52 25.22 21.98 -12.45
C VAL A 52 25.70 22.62 -11.15
N LYS A 53 26.52 21.92 -10.38
CA LYS A 53 27.03 22.43 -9.11
C LYS A 53 27.94 23.65 -9.27
N SER A 54 28.67 23.77 -10.38
CA SER A 54 29.62 24.86 -10.60
C SER A 54 29.00 26.12 -11.24
N ASN A 55 27.88 25.96 -11.97
CA ASN A 55 27.34 27.04 -12.80
C ASN A 55 25.93 27.48 -12.42
N TYR A 56 25.20 26.72 -11.62
CA TYR A 56 23.85 27.10 -11.23
C TYR A 56 23.88 28.30 -10.26
N ASN A 57 23.14 29.35 -10.61
CA ASN A 57 23.07 30.57 -9.82
C ASN A 57 21.94 30.52 -8.79
N GLY A 58 22.03 29.58 -7.84
CA GLY A 58 21.09 29.42 -6.75
C GLY A 58 21.64 28.44 -5.71
N GLU A 59 20.90 28.27 -4.61
CA GLU A 59 21.25 27.26 -3.60
C GLU A 59 20.93 25.85 -4.13
N LEU A 60 21.85 24.91 -3.94
CA LEU A 60 21.73 23.52 -4.35
C LEU A 60 21.86 22.59 -3.15
N ASN A 61 20.87 21.72 -2.99
CA ASN A 61 20.94 20.60 -2.10
C ASN A 61 21.42 19.34 -2.88
N SER A 62 22.59 18.83 -2.54
CA SER A 62 23.16 17.66 -3.20
C SER A 62 22.27 16.42 -3.09
N HIS A 63 21.59 16.20 -1.95
CA HIS A 63 20.65 15.08 -1.78
C HIS A 63 19.46 15.17 -2.74
N GLN A 64 18.89 16.36 -2.91
CA GLN A 64 17.78 16.56 -3.87
C GLN A 64 18.21 16.29 -5.32
N LEU A 65 19.47 16.62 -5.68
CA LEU A 65 20.00 16.30 -7.01
C LEU A 65 20.12 14.79 -7.23
N PHE A 66 20.59 14.04 -6.22
CA PHE A 66 20.69 12.59 -6.30
C PHE A 66 19.30 11.94 -6.33
N ASP A 67 18.39 12.36 -5.47
CA ASP A 67 17.01 11.86 -5.47
C ASP A 67 16.34 12.12 -6.82
N GLY A 68 16.53 13.30 -7.39
CA GLY A 68 16.04 13.63 -8.73
C GLY A 68 16.64 12.74 -9.83
N ALA A 69 17.91 12.42 -9.73
CA ALA A 69 18.60 11.54 -10.68
C ALA A 69 18.10 10.09 -10.57
N ILE A 70 17.96 9.57 -9.34
CA ILE A 70 17.40 8.22 -9.09
C ILE A 70 15.97 8.14 -9.61
N LYS A 71 15.15 9.14 -9.28
CA LYS A 71 13.76 9.24 -9.76
C LYS A 71 13.70 9.23 -11.29
N GLY A 72 14.49 10.08 -11.97
CA GLY A 72 14.54 10.11 -13.42
C GLY A 72 15.00 8.80 -14.05
N MET A 73 15.96 8.09 -13.43
CA MET A 73 16.40 6.77 -13.88
C MET A 73 15.25 5.75 -13.79
N VAL A 74 14.49 5.76 -12.71
CA VAL A 74 13.36 4.84 -12.51
C VAL A 74 12.23 5.18 -13.49
N GLU A 75 11.90 6.45 -13.68
CA GLU A 75 10.88 6.92 -14.63
C GLU A 75 11.21 6.57 -16.09
N ALA A 76 12.51 6.48 -16.44
CA ALA A 76 12.96 6.09 -17.76
C ALA A 76 12.58 4.64 -18.15
N THR A 77 12.10 3.82 -17.22
CA THR A 77 11.53 2.49 -17.52
C THR A 77 10.22 2.58 -18.29
N GLY A 78 9.52 3.71 -18.25
CA GLY A 78 8.20 3.91 -18.88
C GLY A 78 7.05 3.17 -18.19
N ASP A 79 7.31 2.47 -17.08
CA ASP A 79 6.29 1.76 -16.32
C ASP A 79 5.77 2.66 -15.18
N PRO A 80 4.47 3.01 -15.17
CA PRO A 80 3.89 3.91 -14.16
C PRO A 80 3.85 3.31 -12.75
N TYR A 81 4.06 2.00 -12.62
CA TYR A 81 4.06 1.30 -11.33
C TYR A 81 5.47 1.12 -10.76
N THR A 82 6.50 1.32 -11.59
CA THR A 82 7.90 1.31 -11.17
C THR A 82 8.30 2.72 -10.73
N VAL A 83 8.46 2.91 -9.42
CA VAL A 83 8.65 4.25 -8.82
C VAL A 83 9.72 4.24 -7.75
N TYR A 84 10.46 5.37 -7.65
CA TYR A 84 11.31 5.65 -6.51
C TYR A 84 10.45 6.13 -5.34
N LEU A 85 10.68 5.56 -4.16
CA LEU A 85 10.03 5.90 -2.91
C LEU A 85 11.01 6.67 -2.04
N ASN A 86 10.79 7.96 -1.87
CA ASN A 86 11.49 8.75 -0.88
C ASN A 86 11.05 8.35 0.53
N GLN A 87 11.64 8.94 1.57
CA GLN A 87 11.35 8.56 2.96
C GLN A 87 9.86 8.63 3.31
N LYS A 88 9.16 9.69 2.86
CA LYS A 88 7.72 9.87 3.12
C LYS A 88 6.89 8.78 2.42
N ASP A 89 7.19 8.55 1.15
CA ASP A 89 6.44 7.60 0.33
C ASP A 89 6.70 6.15 0.75
N PHE A 90 7.94 5.83 1.16
CA PHE A 90 8.29 4.50 1.67
C PHE A 90 7.62 4.23 3.01
N GLN A 91 7.61 5.20 3.91
CA GLN A 91 6.89 5.09 5.19
C GLN A 91 5.38 4.91 4.97
N ALA A 92 4.76 5.70 4.09
CA ALA A 92 3.34 5.57 3.78
C ALA A 92 2.98 4.19 3.20
N LEU A 93 3.86 3.65 2.33
CA LEU A 93 3.69 2.30 1.81
C LEU A 93 3.81 1.24 2.90
N SER A 94 4.79 1.36 3.81
CA SER A 94 4.95 0.44 4.95
C SER A 94 3.74 0.46 5.86
N GLU A 95 3.27 1.65 6.26
CA GLU A 95 2.08 1.81 7.08
C GLU A 95 0.83 1.19 6.43
N MET A 96 0.65 1.37 5.12
CA MET A 96 -0.46 0.77 4.37
C MET A 96 -0.33 -0.77 4.32
N THR A 97 0.88 -1.28 4.14
CA THR A 97 1.17 -2.72 4.03
C THR A 97 1.00 -3.42 5.38
N GLU A 98 1.55 -2.85 6.44
CA GLU A 98 1.44 -3.35 7.81
C GLU A 98 0.01 -3.19 8.37
N GLY A 99 -0.75 -2.21 7.84
CA GLY A 99 -2.07 -1.85 8.35
C GLY A 99 -2.02 -1.17 9.71
N THR A 100 -0.85 -0.59 10.04
CA THR A 100 -0.60 0.10 11.30
C THR A 100 0.17 1.40 11.04
N PHE A 101 0.03 2.35 11.93
CA PHE A 101 0.81 3.60 11.90
C PHE A 101 1.07 4.10 13.32
N GLY A 102 2.15 4.85 13.49
CA GLY A 102 2.43 5.53 14.74
C GLY A 102 1.50 6.73 14.96
N GLY A 103 0.72 6.69 16.02
CA GLY A 103 -0.28 7.72 16.30
C GLY A 103 -0.85 7.62 17.71
N ILE A 104 -1.95 8.32 17.94
CA ILE A 104 -2.63 8.38 19.25
C ILE A 104 -4.05 7.79 19.23
N GLY A 105 -4.54 7.34 18.07
CA GLY A 105 -5.84 6.65 17.95
C GLY A 105 -7.06 7.55 18.12
N ILE A 106 -7.03 8.76 17.55
CA ILE A 106 -8.21 9.63 17.48
C ILE A 106 -8.73 9.74 16.04
N VAL A 107 -10.04 9.86 15.90
CA VAL A 107 -10.73 10.23 14.68
C VAL A 107 -11.20 11.67 14.84
N PHE A 108 -10.84 12.54 13.93
CA PHE A 108 -11.27 13.94 13.94
C PHE A 108 -11.74 14.39 12.56
N GLY A 109 -12.50 15.45 12.52
CA GLY A 109 -13.04 16.03 11.30
C GLY A 109 -13.18 17.54 11.40
N LYS A 110 -13.47 18.21 10.27
CA LYS A 110 -13.71 19.64 10.25
C LYS A 110 -15.21 19.93 10.39
N ARG A 111 -15.55 20.90 11.27
CA ARG A 111 -16.92 21.40 11.44
C ARG A 111 -16.86 22.94 11.54
N GLY A 112 -17.31 23.62 10.50
CA GLY A 112 -17.04 25.05 10.34
C GLY A 112 -15.54 25.28 10.17
N ASP A 113 -14.97 26.13 11.03
CA ASP A 113 -13.52 26.41 11.05
C ASP A 113 -12.76 25.54 12.08
N ASP A 114 -13.46 24.77 12.91
CA ASP A 114 -12.87 23.98 13.97
C ASP A 114 -12.56 22.53 13.53
N TYR A 115 -11.47 21.98 14.07
CA TYR A 115 -11.13 20.55 13.97
C TYR A 115 -11.57 19.85 15.24
N ILE A 116 -12.61 19.01 15.14
CA ILE A 116 -13.28 18.37 16.27
C ILE A 116 -12.96 16.89 16.33
N VAL A 117 -12.60 16.40 17.49
CA VAL A 117 -12.48 14.97 17.77
C VAL A 117 -13.86 14.32 17.66
N VAL A 118 -14.04 13.43 16.70
CA VAL A 118 -15.24 12.63 16.51
C VAL A 118 -15.26 11.46 17.50
N ALA A 119 -14.11 10.79 17.64
CA ALA A 119 -13.94 9.68 18.59
C ALA A 119 -12.47 9.50 18.98
N ALA A 120 -12.21 9.06 20.19
CA ALA A 120 -10.98 8.40 20.57
C ALA A 120 -11.25 6.89 20.57
N LEU A 121 -10.42 6.14 19.82
CA LEU A 121 -10.58 4.69 19.68
C LEU A 121 -10.30 4.00 21.03
N PRO A 122 -11.06 2.98 21.41
CA PRO A 122 -10.81 2.24 22.64
C PRO A 122 -9.38 1.70 22.71
N ASP A 123 -8.83 1.65 23.92
CA ASP A 123 -7.50 1.10 24.23
C ASP A 123 -6.32 1.83 23.56
N THR A 124 -6.55 3.02 22.99
CA THR A 124 -5.50 3.83 22.35
C THR A 124 -4.94 4.91 23.29
N PRO A 125 -3.73 5.42 23.00
CA PRO A 125 -3.11 6.47 23.82
C PRO A 125 -3.97 7.72 23.97
N GLY A 126 -4.69 8.13 22.93
CA GLY A 126 -5.57 9.29 22.97
C GLY A 126 -6.75 9.10 23.93
N ALA A 127 -7.36 7.90 23.93
CA ALA A 127 -8.42 7.57 24.89
C ALA A 127 -7.89 7.53 26.33
N GLN A 128 -6.70 6.93 26.53
CA GLN A 128 -6.04 6.87 27.85
C GLN A 128 -5.64 8.25 28.37
N ALA A 129 -5.27 9.18 27.48
CA ALA A 129 -4.96 10.56 27.80
C ALA A 129 -6.22 11.43 28.06
N GLY A 130 -7.42 10.83 28.01
CA GLY A 130 -8.67 11.51 28.30
C GLY A 130 -9.16 12.42 27.18
N ILE A 131 -8.73 12.21 25.95
CA ILE A 131 -9.29 12.89 24.76
C ILE A 131 -10.68 12.32 24.49
N LYS A 132 -11.66 13.20 24.25
CA LYS A 132 -13.07 12.82 24.13
C LYS A 132 -13.68 13.34 22.82
N SER A 133 -14.77 12.71 22.42
CA SER A 133 -15.62 13.23 21.36
C SER A 133 -16.13 14.63 21.73
N GLY A 134 -16.05 15.57 20.80
CA GLY A 134 -16.40 16.95 20.95
C GLY A 134 -15.24 17.89 21.37
N ASP A 135 -14.07 17.36 21.73
CA ASP A 135 -12.88 18.17 21.94
C ASP A 135 -12.46 18.84 20.63
N ILE A 136 -12.16 20.14 20.67
CA ILE A 136 -11.64 20.91 19.53
C ILE A 136 -10.11 20.91 19.63
N ILE A 137 -9.43 20.53 18.55
CA ILE A 137 -7.98 20.57 18.45
C ILE A 137 -7.57 21.98 18.01
N THR A 138 -7.04 22.78 18.93
CA THR A 138 -6.64 24.17 18.65
C THR A 138 -5.18 24.32 18.27
N ALA A 139 -4.29 23.43 18.75
CA ALA A 139 -2.89 23.40 18.33
C ALA A 139 -2.30 21.99 18.41
N VAL A 140 -1.27 21.72 17.58
CA VAL A 140 -0.45 20.51 17.60
C VAL A 140 1.02 20.94 17.69
N ASP A 141 1.75 20.47 18.73
CA ASP A 141 3.12 20.84 19.03
C ASP A 141 3.35 22.36 19.02
N GLY A 142 2.40 23.11 19.62
CA GLY A 142 2.41 24.56 19.74
C GLY A 142 2.06 25.32 18.47
N GLN A 143 1.72 24.65 17.37
CA GLN A 143 1.32 25.27 16.10
C GLN A 143 -0.22 25.28 16.00
N ASP A 144 -0.78 26.46 15.75
CA ASP A 144 -2.23 26.68 15.63
C ASP A 144 -2.80 25.94 14.43
N THR A 145 -3.90 25.19 14.66
CA THR A 145 -4.58 24.40 13.63
C THR A 145 -5.40 25.25 12.65
N ALA A 146 -5.74 26.50 12.98
CA ALA A 146 -6.51 27.38 12.10
C ALA A 146 -5.80 27.66 10.75
N SER A 147 -4.45 27.59 10.72
CA SER A 147 -3.64 27.77 9.52
C SER A 147 -3.36 26.48 8.75
N MET A 148 -3.88 25.35 9.21
CA MET A 148 -3.58 24.03 8.66
C MET A 148 -4.81 23.41 7.98
N ASN A 149 -4.56 22.54 7.00
CA ASN A 149 -5.58 21.64 6.50
C ASN A 149 -5.60 20.32 7.33
N MET A 150 -6.64 19.52 7.13
CA MET A 150 -6.85 18.27 7.89
C MET A 150 -5.69 17.28 7.74
N GLU A 151 -5.10 17.19 6.53
CA GLU A 151 -3.96 16.31 6.26
C GLU A 151 -2.70 16.77 7.03
N GLN A 152 -2.43 18.07 7.07
CA GLN A 152 -1.31 18.62 7.82
C GLN A 152 -1.42 18.33 9.32
N ILE A 153 -2.63 18.47 9.89
CA ILE A 153 -2.90 18.14 11.28
C ILE A 153 -2.72 16.64 11.53
N ALA A 154 -3.28 15.79 10.66
CA ALA A 154 -3.13 14.34 10.77
C ALA A 154 -1.65 13.92 10.71
N ASN A 155 -0.87 14.49 9.80
CA ASN A 155 0.57 14.20 9.66
C ASN A 155 1.38 14.64 10.89
N LYS A 156 0.97 15.71 11.58
CA LYS A 156 1.61 16.13 12.85
C LYS A 156 1.23 15.26 14.03
N ILE A 157 -0.02 14.81 14.09
CA ILE A 157 -0.50 13.89 15.14
C ILE A 157 0.14 12.51 14.97
N ARG A 158 0.29 12.03 13.72
CA ARG A 158 1.08 10.82 13.40
C ARG A 158 2.56 11.08 13.61
N GLY A 159 3.34 10.01 13.66
CA GLY A 159 4.80 10.08 13.77
C GLY A 159 5.37 8.75 14.25
N HIS A 160 6.67 8.71 14.49
CA HIS A 160 7.32 7.49 14.95
C HIS A 160 6.75 7.02 16.30
N ILE A 161 6.58 5.71 16.43
CA ILE A 161 6.18 5.06 17.67
C ILE A 161 7.16 5.47 18.78
N ASP A 162 6.65 5.59 20.02
CA ASP A 162 7.34 6.03 21.23
C ASP A 162 7.82 7.49 21.22
N THR A 163 7.44 8.30 20.21
CA THR A 163 7.59 9.76 20.26
C THR A 163 6.34 10.42 20.86
N THR A 164 6.49 11.62 21.42
CA THR A 164 5.38 12.36 22.03
C THR A 164 4.82 13.40 21.07
N VAL A 165 3.50 13.60 21.10
CA VAL A 165 2.82 14.75 20.48
C VAL A 165 2.09 15.52 21.57
N LYS A 166 2.14 16.85 21.50
CA LYS A 166 1.44 17.76 22.42
C LYS A 166 0.23 18.36 21.71
N LEU A 167 -0.96 18.14 22.25
CA LEU A 167 -2.21 18.71 21.75
C LEU A 167 -2.74 19.78 22.69
N SER A 168 -3.12 20.93 22.14
CA SER A 168 -3.97 21.90 22.83
C SER A 168 -5.42 21.63 22.44
N LEU A 169 -6.24 21.33 23.43
CA LEU A 169 -7.63 20.94 23.24
C LEU A 169 -8.54 21.94 23.95
N LYS A 170 -9.70 22.22 23.36
CA LYS A 170 -10.78 23.01 23.96
C LYS A 170 -12.01 22.12 24.08
N ASP A 171 -12.53 21.93 25.26
CA ASP A 171 -13.72 21.11 25.49
C ASP A 171 -15.01 21.88 25.12
N LYS A 172 -16.14 21.16 25.17
CA LYS A 172 -17.48 21.71 24.89
C LYS A 172 -17.88 22.89 25.82
N ASP A 173 -17.26 22.98 27.00
CA ASP A 173 -17.53 24.04 27.99
C ASP A 173 -16.57 25.24 27.78
N GLY A 174 -15.74 25.21 26.75
CA GLY A 174 -14.80 26.26 26.36
C GLY A 174 -13.48 26.23 27.15
N LYS A 175 -13.28 25.24 28.02
CA LYS A 175 -12.07 25.11 28.84
C LYS A 175 -10.94 24.51 27.98
N THR A 176 -9.81 25.19 28.00
CA THR A 176 -8.60 24.71 27.29
C THR A 176 -7.73 23.84 28.20
N ARG A 177 -7.13 22.82 27.61
CA ARG A 177 -6.13 21.97 28.27
C ARG A 177 -5.05 21.53 27.28
N GLU A 178 -3.86 21.27 27.78
CA GLU A 178 -2.78 20.63 27.05
C GLU A 178 -2.70 19.16 27.43
N VAL A 179 -2.48 18.32 26.44
CA VAL A 179 -2.35 16.86 26.62
C VAL A 179 -1.11 16.39 25.85
N GLU A 180 -0.17 15.80 26.56
CA GLU A 180 0.99 15.13 25.94
C GLU A 180 0.66 13.64 25.81
N VAL A 181 0.78 13.12 24.58
CA VAL A 181 0.43 11.74 24.27
C VAL A 181 1.60 11.05 23.59
N VAL A 182 2.04 9.93 24.14
CA VAL A 182 3.06 9.09 23.49
C VAL A 182 2.39 8.33 22.35
N ARG A 183 2.93 8.46 21.13
CA ARG A 183 2.46 7.72 19.96
C ARG A 183 2.71 6.24 20.15
N LYS A 184 1.73 5.43 19.82
CA LYS A 184 1.82 3.97 19.79
C LYS A 184 1.37 3.47 18.43
N GLU A 185 1.58 2.18 18.20
CA GLU A 185 1.03 1.50 17.03
C GLU A 185 -0.50 1.53 17.06
N ILE A 186 -1.09 2.13 16.03
CA ILE A 186 -2.55 2.19 15.83
C ILE A 186 -2.91 1.30 14.65
N LYS A 187 -3.75 0.31 14.87
CA LYS A 187 -4.25 -0.57 13.81
C LYS A 187 -5.34 0.12 13.02
N THR A 188 -5.25 0.06 11.70
CA THR A 188 -6.29 0.51 10.79
C THR A 188 -7.09 -0.71 10.34
N PRO A 189 -8.36 -0.87 10.76
CA PRO A 189 -9.17 -1.98 10.29
C PRO A 189 -9.29 -1.96 8.76
N SER A 190 -8.83 -3.02 8.10
CA SER A 190 -8.98 -3.18 6.65
C SER A 190 -10.25 -3.92 6.27
N VAL A 191 -10.87 -4.61 7.23
CA VAL A 191 -12.08 -5.42 7.06
C VAL A 191 -13.13 -4.98 8.07
N GLY A 192 -14.36 -4.83 7.61
CA GLY A 192 -15.52 -4.59 8.47
C GLY A 192 -16.71 -5.37 7.98
N GLY A 193 -17.56 -5.84 8.89
CA GLY A 193 -18.70 -6.67 8.53
C GLY A 193 -19.89 -6.51 9.45
N SER A 194 -21.10 -6.74 8.90
CA SER A 194 -22.37 -6.73 9.61
C SER A 194 -23.38 -7.66 8.95
N MET A 195 -24.39 -8.11 9.70
CA MET A 195 -25.58 -8.68 9.08
C MET A 195 -26.44 -7.57 8.48
N LEU A 196 -27.03 -7.80 7.31
CA LEU A 196 -28.03 -6.90 6.76
C LEU A 196 -29.36 -7.10 7.49
N GLU A 197 -30.07 -6.00 7.76
CA GLU A 197 -31.36 -6.05 8.45
C GLU A 197 -32.41 -6.83 7.65
N GLY A 198 -33.20 -7.64 8.35
CA GLY A 198 -34.33 -8.35 7.80
C GLY A 198 -34.02 -9.58 6.96
N ASN A 199 -32.75 -9.94 6.78
CA ASN A 199 -32.39 -11.14 6.00
C ASN A 199 -31.17 -11.87 6.62
N LYS A 200 -30.80 -13.01 6.00
CA LYS A 200 -29.67 -13.85 6.45
C LYS A 200 -28.42 -13.60 5.62
N ILE A 201 -28.26 -12.40 5.11
CA ILE A 201 -27.12 -12.00 4.29
C ILE A 201 -26.11 -11.25 5.17
N GLY A 202 -24.89 -11.74 5.20
CA GLY A 202 -23.74 -11.03 5.75
C GLY A 202 -23.17 -10.08 4.71
N TYR A 203 -22.69 -8.94 5.17
CA TYR A 203 -21.93 -7.96 4.39
C TYR A 203 -20.54 -7.85 4.97
N ILE A 204 -19.51 -7.98 4.13
CA ILE A 204 -18.11 -7.72 4.48
C ILE A 204 -17.54 -6.76 3.46
N ARG A 205 -16.93 -5.65 3.94
CA ARG A 205 -16.15 -4.73 3.13
C ARG A 205 -14.67 -4.91 3.42
N ILE A 206 -13.86 -4.99 2.37
CA ILE A 206 -12.41 -4.93 2.46
C ILE A 206 -11.97 -3.62 1.80
N ALA A 207 -11.38 -2.72 2.61
CA ALA A 207 -10.94 -1.40 2.14
C ALA A 207 -9.57 -1.44 1.46
N VAL A 208 -8.67 -2.31 1.92
CA VAL A 208 -7.31 -2.51 1.41
C VAL A 208 -6.80 -3.89 1.84
N PHE A 209 -5.86 -4.46 1.08
CA PHE A 209 -5.22 -5.72 1.45
C PHE A 209 -3.87 -5.46 2.15
N ASN A 210 -3.86 -5.50 3.48
CA ASN A 210 -2.67 -5.44 4.33
C ASN A 210 -2.37 -6.80 5.00
N GLU A 211 -1.32 -6.87 5.82
CA GLU A 211 -0.90 -8.10 6.49
C GLU A 211 -1.98 -8.72 7.38
N ASN A 212 -2.86 -7.90 7.96
CA ASN A 212 -3.92 -8.35 8.87
C ASN A 212 -5.20 -8.79 8.15
N THR A 213 -5.38 -8.40 6.87
CA THR A 213 -6.65 -8.54 6.15
C THR A 213 -7.17 -9.98 6.11
N ALA A 214 -6.31 -10.97 5.87
CA ALA A 214 -6.73 -12.38 5.80
C ALA A 214 -7.28 -12.88 7.14
N ALA A 215 -6.62 -12.55 8.24
CA ALA A 215 -7.04 -12.94 9.59
C ALA A 215 -8.32 -12.20 10.02
N ASP A 216 -8.40 -10.91 9.74
CA ASP A 216 -9.59 -10.09 10.04
C ASP A 216 -10.80 -10.54 9.21
N PHE A 217 -10.60 -10.89 7.94
CA PHE A 217 -11.65 -11.46 7.10
C PHE A 217 -12.20 -12.78 7.66
N GLN A 218 -11.33 -13.70 8.06
CA GLN A 218 -11.75 -14.96 8.68
C GLN A 218 -12.51 -14.75 9.99
N LYS A 219 -12.07 -13.80 10.80
CA LYS A 219 -12.75 -13.43 12.06
C LYS A 219 -14.15 -12.87 11.80
N GLU A 220 -14.30 -11.95 10.82
CA GLU A 220 -15.63 -11.42 10.46
C GLU A 220 -16.53 -12.50 9.85
N MET A 221 -16.00 -13.38 9.00
CA MET A 221 -16.74 -14.52 8.46
C MET A 221 -17.30 -15.41 9.60
N GLN A 222 -16.46 -15.78 10.56
CA GLN A 222 -16.88 -16.61 11.70
C GLN A 222 -17.91 -15.90 12.58
N LYS A 223 -17.76 -14.61 12.80
CA LYS A 223 -18.71 -13.76 13.55
C LYS A 223 -20.09 -13.77 12.87
N LEU A 224 -20.15 -13.50 11.57
CA LEU A 224 -21.39 -13.46 10.82
C LEU A 224 -22.04 -14.86 10.71
N GLN A 225 -21.26 -15.93 10.56
CA GLN A 225 -21.75 -17.31 10.60
C GLN A 225 -22.41 -17.64 11.94
N LYS A 226 -21.83 -17.23 13.07
CA LYS A 226 -22.45 -17.37 14.40
C LYS A 226 -23.73 -16.56 14.55
N GLN A 227 -23.89 -15.47 13.80
CA GLN A 227 -25.11 -14.65 13.75
C GLN A 227 -26.19 -15.23 12.78
N GLY A 228 -25.91 -16.37 12.14
CA GLY A 228 -26.86 -17.05 11.26
C GLY A 228 -26.77 -16.65 9.80
N MET A 229 -25.63 -16.09 9.35
CA MET A 229 -25.39 -15.79 7.94
C MET A 229 -25.55 -17.04 7.05
N GLN A 230 -26.29 -16.90 5.96
CA GLN A 230 -26.50 -17.96 4.97
C GLN A 230 -26.02 -17.58 3.57
N ALA A 231 -25.77 -16.28 3.30
CA ALA A 231 -25.19 -15.76 2.06
C ALA A 231 -24.29 -14.56 2.38
N LEU A 232 -23.35 -14.25 1.50
CA LEU A 232 -22.35 -13.19 1.71
C LEU A 232 -22.37 -12.18 0.55
N ILE A 233 -22.34 -10.89 0.89
CA ILE A 233 -21.92 -9.81 0.00
C ILE A 233 -20.50 -9.41 0.40
N LEU A 234 -19.55 -9.53 -0.54
CA LEU A 234 -18.19 -9.02 -0.41
C LEU A 234 -18.04 -7.71 -1.18
N ASP A 235 -17.81 -6.60 -0.48
CA ASP A 235 -17.65 -5.29 -1.10
C ASP A 235 -16.17 -4.96 -1.27
N LEU A 236 -15.72 -4.90 -2.52
CA LEU A 236 -14.36 -4.54 -2.96
C LEU A 236 -14.34 -3.19 -3.69
N ARG A 237 -15.42 -2.43 -3.66
CA ARG A 237 -15.48 -1.10 -4.30
C ARG A 237 -14.51 -0.13 -3.64
N GLY A 238 -13.79 0.63 -4.48
CA GLY A 238 -12.75 1.57 -4.04
C GLY A 238 -11.53 0.90 -3.40
N ASN A 239 -11.37 -0.42 -3.50
CA ASN A 239 -10.23 -1.14 -2.94
C ASN A 239 -9.06 -1.14 -3.94
N PRO A 240 -7.95 -0.43 -3.68
CA PRO A 240 -6.81 -0.34 -4.61
C PRO A 240 -5.94 -1.60 -4.66
N GLY A 241 -6.30 -2.64 -3.89
CA GLY A 241 -5.50 -3.85 -3.71
C GLY A 241 -4.62 -3.79 -2.47
N GLY A 242 -3.37 -4.18 -2.61
CA GLY A 242 -2.37 -4.29 -1.55
C GLY A 242 -1.56 -5.57 -1.66
N ILE A 243 -1.36 -6.29 -0.56
CA ILE A 243 -0.55 -7.52 -0.50
C ILE A 243 -1.22 -8.64 -1.28
N LEU A 244 -0.47 -9.22 -2.24
CA LEU A 244 -0.91 -10.33 -3.06
C LEU A 244 -1.35 -11.54 -2.21
N ASP A 245 -0.53 -11.95 -1.25
CA ASP A 245 -0.79 -13.12 -0.41
C ASP A 245 -2.05 -12.95 0.46
N ALA A 246 -2.35 -11.72 0.88
CA ALA A 246 -3.60 -11.42 1.58
C ALA A 246 -4.82 -11.61 0.66
N GLY A 247 -4.74 -11.15 -0.59
CA GLY A 247 -5.77 -11.39 -1.61
C GLY A 247 -5.94 -12.88 -1.92
N VAL A 248 -4.84 -13.61 -2.10
CA VAL A 248 -4.83 -15.07 -2.31
C VAL A 248 -5.49 -15.78 -1.14
N SER A 249 -5.18 -15.40 0.10
CA SER A 249 -5.75 -16.01 1.31
C SER A 249 -7.26 -15.78 1.43
N VAL A 250 -7.73 -14.56 1.13
CA VAL A 250 -9.16 -14.25 1.10
C VAL A 250 -9.87 -15.03 -0.01
N ALA A 251 -9.31 -15.06 -1.22
CA ALA A 251 -9.87 -15.86 -2.32
C ALA A 251 -9.92 -17.35 -1.96
N GLY A 252 -8.85 -17.88 -1.35
CA GLY A 252 -8.75 -19.28 -0.91
C GLY A 252 -9.80 -19.69 0.12
N ALA A 253 -10.36 -18.74 0.88
CA ALA A 253 -11.46 -18.96 1.80
C ALA A 253 -12.86 -18.94 1.11
N LEU A 254 -12.94 -18.56 -0.16
CA LEU A 254 -14.20 -18.35 -0.88
C LEU A 254 -14.38 -19.24 -2.12
N VAL A 255 -13.26 -19.55 -2.83
CA VAL A 255 -13.36 -20.31 -4.09
C VAL A 255 -13.02 -21.78 -3.89
N PRO A 256 -13.67 -22.69 -4.64
CA PRO A 256 -13.40 -24.13 -4.53
C PRO A 256 -11.97 -24.48 -4.94
N LYS A 257 -11.57 -25.72 -4.63
CA LYS A 257 -10.23 -26.27 -4.91
C LYS A 257 -9.84 -26.05 -6.38
N GLY A 258 -8.68 -25.46 -6.57
CA GLY A 258 -8.13 -25.15 -7.89
C GLY A 258 -7.32 -23.85 -7.90
N PRO A 259 -6.90 -23.36 -9.07
CA PRO A 259 -6.11 -22.16 -9.20
C PRO A 259 -6.90 -20.92 -8.77
N ILE A 260 -6.21 -20.01 -8.04
CA ILE A 260 -6.68 -18.66 -7.69
C ILE A 260 -6.07 -17.64 -8.65
N VAL A 261 -4.75 -17.72 -8.81
CA VAL A 261 -3.97 -16.79 -9.64
C VAL A 261 -2.66 -17.44 -10.07
N SER A 262 -2.19 -17.14 -11.27
CA SER A 262 -0.86 -17.49 -11.75
C SER A 262 0.00 -16.23 -11.81
N VAL A 263 1.20 -16.26 -11.24
CA VAL A 263 2.19 -15.17 -11.28
C VAL A 263 3.34 -15.61 -12.18
N VAL A 264 3.64 -14.81 -13.21
CA VAL A 264 4.69 -15.10 -14.21
C VAL A 264 5.74 -14.01 -14.14
N TYR A 265 6.96 -14.39 -13.81
CA TYR A 265 8.13 -13.53 -13.70
C TYR A 265 8.80 -13.26 -15.05
N LYS A 266 9.74 -12.29 -15.08
CA LYS A 266 10.49 -11.90 -16.29
C LYS A 266 11.25 -13.06 -16.95
N ASP A 267 11.77 -13.98 -16.15
CA ASP A 267 12.53 -15.17 -16.60
C ASP A 267 11.63 -16.31 -17.10
N GLY A 268 10.31 -16.12 -17.10
CA GLY A 268 9.32 -17.14 -17.46
C GLY A 268 8.91 -18.06 -16.31
N THR A 269 9.52 -17.93 -15.13
CA THR A 269 9.12 -18.71 -13.96
C THR A 269 7.67 -18.42 -13.62
N LYS A 270 6.86 -19.49 -13.43
CA LYS A 270 5.44 -19.40 -13.13
C LYS A 270 5.13 -20.03 -11.78
N TYR A 271 4.49 -19.28 -10.91
CA TYR A 271 3.91 -19.76 -9.65
C TYR A 271 2.40 -19.72 -9.74
N VAL A 272 1.74 -20.81 -9.29
CA VAL A 272 0.27 -20.92 -9.24
C VAL A 272 -0.14 -21.02 -7.78
N HIS A 273 -0.91 -20.05 -7.33
CA HIS A 273 -1.57 -20.11 -6.02
C HIS A 273 -2.89 -20.83 -6.17
N ASN A 274 -3.15 -21.79 -5.29
CA ASN A 274 -4.33 -22.65 -5.35
C ASN A 274 -5.16 -22.54 -4.07
N SER A 275 -6.48 -22.67 -4.22
CA SER A 275 -7.38 -22.94 -3.11
C SER A 275 -7.39 -24.44 -2.77
N GLY A 276 -7.47 -24.73 -1.48
CA GLY A 276 -7.73 -26.09 -0.97
C GLY A 276 -9.17 -26.31 -0.51
N LEU A 277 -10.04 -25.32 -0.63
CA LEU A 277 -11.41 -25.35 -0.15
C LEU A 277 -12.27 -26.32 -0.99
N GLU A 278 -12.96 -27.27 -0.37
CA GLU A 278 -13.77 -28.24 -1.13
C GLU A 278 -14.91 -27.58 -1.90
N LYS A 279 -15.58 -26.62 -1.28
CA LYS A 279 -16.71 -25.88 -1.89
C LYS A 279 -16.83 -24.47 -1.31
N THR A 280 -17.39 -23.56 -2.10
CA THR A 280 -17.77 -22.22 -1.64
C THR A 280 -18.67 -22.29 -0.40
N PRO A 281 -18.39 -21.53 0.67
CA PRO A 281 -19.05 -21.70 1.98
C PRO A 281 -20.53 -21.33 1.96
N CYS A 282 -20.95 -20.39 1.11
CA CYS A 282 -22.34 -19.94 0.97
C CYS A 282 -22.53 -19.23 -0.38
N PRO A 283 -23.77 -18.95 -0.83
CA PRO A 283 -24.03 -18.06 -1.95
C PRO A 283 -23.30 -16.74 -1.78
N LEU A 284 -22.63 -16.28 -2.84
CA LEU A 284 -21.71 -15.16 -2.80
C LEU A 284 -22.03 -14.14 -3.90
N ALA A 285 -22.15 -12.88 -3.53
CA ALA A 285 -22.15 -11.73 -4.44
C ALA A 285 -20.94 -10.84 -4.13
N VAL A 286 -20.32 -10.26 -5.15
CA VAL A 286 -19.16 -9.37 -5.01
C VAL A 286 -19.48 -8.04 -5.66
N LEU A 287 -19.27 -6.94 -4.93
CA LEU A 287 -19.39 -5.59 -5.46
C LEU A 287 -18.02 -5.09 -5.92
N VAL A 288 -17.97 -4.60 -7.15
CA VAL A 288 -16.73 -4.08 -7.78
C VAL A 288 -17.00 -2.76 -8.51
N ASP A 289 -15.96 -1.93 -8.60
CA ASP A 289 -16.00 -0.66 -9.32
C ASP A 289 -14.65 -0.30 -9.99
N HIS A 290 -14.56 0.90 -10.57
CA HIS A 290 -13.33 1.39 -11.19
C HIS A 290 -12.15 1.54 -10.20
N GLY A 291 -12.42 1.64 -8.91
CA GLY A 291 -11.41 1.69 -7.84
C GLY A 291 -10.93 0.32 -7.39
N THR A 292 -11.63 -0.76 -7.80
CA THR A 292 -11.22 -2.15 -7.50
C THR A 292 -10.00 -2.51 -8.34
N ALA A 293 -8.83 -2.73 -7.70
CA ALA A 293 -7.55 -2.92 -8.40
C ALA A 293 -6.66 -4.01 -7.76
N SER A 294 -5.72 -4.55 -8.56
CA SER A 294 -4.62 -5.43 -8.08
C SER A 294 -5.12 -6.64 -7.28
N ALA A 295 -4.73 -6.78 -5.98
CA ALA A 295 -5.15 -7.89 -5.11
C ALA A 295 -6.69 -8.06 -5.05
N ALA A 296 -7.46 -6.95 -5.11
CA ALA A 296 -8.91 -7.00 -5.19
C ALA A 296 -9.40 -7.62 -6.51
N GLU A 297 -8.65 -7.40 -7.60
CA GLU A 297 -8.95 -8.04 -8.89
C GLU A 297 -8.55 -9.53 -8.91
N ILE A 298 -7.54 -9.94 -8.12
CA ILE A 298 -7.23 -11.36 -7.91
C ILE A 298 -8.41 -12.06 -7.25
N VAL A 299 -8.97 -11.47 -6.19
CA VAL A 299 -10.13 -12.03 -5.49
C VAL A 299 -11.36 -12.09 -6.41
N SER A 300 -11.71 -10.97 -7.05
CA SER A 300 -12.89 -10.90 -7.93
C SER A 300 -12.75 -11.79 -9.16
N GLY A 301 -11.55 -11.84 -9.78
CA GLY A 301 -11.25 -12.72 -10.91
C GLY A 301 -11.31 -14.20 -10.56
N ALA A 302 -10.78 -14.59 -9.41
CA ALA A 302 -10.88 -15.96 -8.92
C ALA A 302 -12.34 -16.37 -8.68
N ILE A 303 -13.13 -15.50 -8.04
CA ILE A 303 -14.56 -15.79 -7.78
C ILE A 303 -15.34 -15.92 -9.08
N LYS A 304 -15.10 -15.03 -10.05
CA LYS A 304 -15.76 -15.06 -11.36
C LYS A 304 -15.41 -16.31 -12.15
N ASP A 305 -14.12 -16.58 -12.34
CA ASP A 305 -13.64 -17.67 -13.19
C ASP A 305 -14.01 -19.06 -12.63
N THR A 306 -14.01 -19.22 -11.30
CA THR A 306 -14.42 -20.47 -10.63
C THR A 306 -15.95 -20.58 -10.47
N LYS A 307 -16.71 -19.55 -10.82
CA LYS A 307 -18.16 -19.45 -10.59
C LYS A 307 -18.57 -19.64 -9.13
N ALA A 308 -17.66 -19.25 -8.20
CA ALA A 308 -17.91 -19.31 -6.77
C ALA A 308 -18.96 -18.28 -6.30
N GLY A 309 -19.15 -17.22 -7.07
CA GLY A 309 -20.11 -16.14 -6.82
C GLY A 309 -20.37 -15.33 -8.08
N LYS A 310 -21.21 -14.31 -7.97
CA LYS A 310 -21.56 -13.39 -9.05
C LYS A 310 -21.07 -11.98 -8.74
N LEU A 311 -20.45 -11.33 -9.72
CA LEU A 311 -19.93 -9.96 -9.62
C LEU A 311 -20.98 -8.95 -10.08
N PHE A 312 -21.15 -7.87 -9.32
CA PHE A 312 -22.06 -6.75 -9.59
C PHE A 312 -21.28 -5.42 -9.56
N GLY A 313 -21.66 -4.49 -10.40
CA GLY A 313 -21.08 -3.16 -10.43
C GLY A 313 -20.57 -2.76 -11.80
N VAL A 314 -19.40 -2.13 -11.87
CA VAL A 314 -18.80 -1.70 -13.12
C VAL A 314 -17.40 -2.30 -13.29
N LYS A 315 -16.84 -2.17 -14.48
CA LYS A 315 -15.51 -2.72 -14.83
C LYS A 315 -14.43 -2.24 -13.87
N THR A 316 -13.57 -3.16 -13.40
CA THR A 316 -12.46 -2.88 -12.50
C THR A 316 -11.31 -2.14 -13.17
N PHE A 317 -10.31 -1.72 -12.41
CA PHE A 317 -9.20 -0.88 -12.85
C PHE A 317 -8.32 -1.50 -13.95
N GLY A 318 -7.93 -2.76 -13.80
CA GLY A 318 -7.06 -3.46 -14.76
C GLY A 318 -5.57 -3.37 -14.43
N LYS A 319 -5.20 -3.57 -13.16
CA LYS A 319 -3.80 -3.66 -12.74
C LYS A 319 -3.39 -5.12 -12.61
N GLY A 320 -2.82 -5.69 -13.69
CA GLY A 320 -2.36 -7.08 -13.78
C GLY A 320 -0.86 -7.29 -13.53
N SER A 321 -0.18 -6.32 -12.90
CA SER A 321 1.25 -6.35 -12.60
C SER A 321 1.52 -6.51 -11.10
N VAL A 322 2.59 -7.24 -10.76
CA VAL A 322 3.08 -7.46 -9.40
C VAL A 322 4.34 -6.62 -9.20
N GLN A 323 4.38 -5.85 -8.12
CA GLN A 323 5.53 -5.05 -7.74
C GLN A 323 6.28 -5.70 -6.57
N GLY A 324 7.63 -5.70 -6.66
CA GLY A 324 8.52 -5.89 -5.53
C GLY A 324 9.00 -4.55 -5.00
N VAL A 325 9.19 -4.46 -3.69
CA VAL A 325 9.78 -3.29 -3.02
C VAL A 325 11.19 -3.64 -2.59
N PHE A 326 12.17 -2.87 -3.07
CA PHE A 326 13.58 -3.11 -2.82
C PHE A 326 14.15 -1.89 -2.08
N GLY A 327 14.55 -2.08 -0.82
CA GLY A 327 15.20 -1.04 -0.03
C GLY A 327 16.53 -0.63 -0.64
N ILE A 328 16.78 0.67 -0.75
CA ILE A 328 18.08 1.23 -1.12
C ILE A 328 18.87 1.50 0.16
N ASP A 329 18.20 2.06 1.13
CA ASP A 329 18.71 2.31 2.48
C ASP A 329 17.56 2.18 3.51
N ASN A 330 17.80 2.66 4.76
CA ASN A 330 16.78 2.60 5.82
C ASN A 330 15.57 3.54 5.61
N LYS A 331 15.62 4.40 4.58
CA LYS A 331 14.64 5.49 4.38
C LYS A 331 14.03 5.51 2.99
N THR A 332 14.67 4.88 2.02
CA THR A 332 14.29 4.96 0.61
C THR A 332 14.23 3.57 -0.03
N ALA A 333 13.39 3.43 -1.03
CA ALA A 333 13.23 2.18 -1.76
C ALA A 333 12.90 2.42 -3.23
N VAL A 334 13.00 1.37 -4.04
CA VAL A 334 12.42 1.34 -5.38
C VAL A 334 11.35 0.26 -5.40
N LYS A 335 10.15 0.63 -5.81
CA LYS A 335 9.08 -0.29 -6.14
C LYS A 335 9.15 -0.61 -7.62
N ILE A 336 9.33 -1.88 -7.98
CA ILE A 336 9.61 -2.32 -9.35
C ILE A 336 8.59 -3.37 -9.76
N THR A 337 8.05 -3.27 -10.98
CA THR A 337 7.24 -4.35 -11.57
C THR A 337 8.14 -5.54 -11.88
N VAL A 338 7.89 -6.65 -11.18
CA VAL A 338 8.71 -7.89 -11.25
C VAL A 338 8.00 -9.03 -11.97
N ALA A 339 6.65 -9.01 -12.00
CA ALA A 339 5.86 -10.09 -12.59
C ALA A 339 4.51 -9.58 -13.10
N LYS A 340 3.83 -10.45 -13.86
CA LYS A 340 2.43 -10.27 -14.26
C LYS A 340 1.61 -11.40 -13.68
N TYR A 341 0.33 -11.12 -13.35
CA TYR A 341 -0.56 -12.17 -12.92
C TYR A 341 -1.71 -12.40 -13.90
N TYR A 342 -2.23 -13.61 -13.84
CA TYR A 342 -3.29 -14.11 -14.71
C TYR A 342 -4.36 -14.77 -13.86
N THR A 343 -5.61 -14.58 -14.22
CA THR A 343 -6.76 -15.19 -13.55
C THR A 343 -6.72 -16.73 -13.70
N PRO A 344 -7.57 -17.50 -13.00
CA PRO A 344 -7.65 -18.95 -13.17
C PRO A 344 -7.83 -19.41 -14.62
N SER A 345 -8.61 -18.66 -15.42
CA SER A 345 -8.81 -18.93 -16.85
C SER A 345 -7.60 -18.58 -17.74
N GLY A 346 -6.53 -18.03 -17.16
CA GLY A 346 -5.32 -17.64 -17.88
C GLY A 346 -5.41 -16.26 -18.55
N VAL A 347 -6.41 -15.46 -18.24
CA VAL A 347 -6.59 -14.13 -18.82
C VAL A 347 -5.75 -13.11 -18.07
N SER A 348 -4.99 -12.28 -18.81
CA SER A 348 -4.33 -11.09 -18.27
C SER A 348 -5.35 -9.97 -18.16
N ILE A 349 -5.42 -9.36 -16.98
CA ILE A 349 -6.31 -8.21 -16.77
C ILE A 349 -5.60 -6.86 -16.95
N GLN A 350 -4.30 -6.86 -17.25
CA GLN A 350 -3.52 -5.63 -17.41
C GLN A 350 -4.16 -4.70 -18.46
N ASN A 351 -4.51 -3.49 -18.05
CA ASN A 351 -5.21 -2.46 -18.84
C ASN A 351 -6.61 -2.87 -19.35
N ILE A 352 -7.09 -4.05 -18.96
CA ILE A 352 -8.39 -4.58 -19.39
C ILE A 352 -9.40 -4.49 -18.25
N GLY A 353 -9.00 -4.91 -17.03
CA GLY A 353 -9.88 -5.05 -15.87
C GLY A 353 -10.79 -6.28 -15.97
N ILE A 354 -11.62 -6.44 -14.95
CA ILE A 354 -12.63 -7.50 -14.88
C ILE A 354 -14.00 -6.85 -15.11
N ILE A 355 -14.72 -7.32 -16.12
CA ILE A 355 -16.11 -6.93 -16.37
C ILE A 355 -16.98 -7.74 -15.41
N PRO A 356 -17.84 -7.13 -14.57
CA PRO A 356 -18.74 -7.87 -13.70
C PRO A 356 -19.72 -8.72 -14.49
N ASP A 357 -20.35 -9.70 -13.84
CA ASP A 357 -21.38 -10.56 -14.45
C ASP A 357 -22.68 -9.80 -14.66
N GLU A 358 -22.94 -8.80 -13.82
CA GLU A 358 -24.06 -7.89 -13.94
C GLU A 358 -23.56 -6.45 -13.83
N ILE A 359 -23.67 -5.71 -14.94
CA ILE A 359 -23.26 -4.30 -14.98
C ILE A 359 -24.38 -3.49 -14.34
N VAL A 360 -24.06 -2.84 -13.24
CA VAL A 360 -24.96 -1.94 -12.50
C VAL A 360 -24.23 -0.64 -12.27
N GLU A 361 -24.64 0.40 -13.00
CA GLU A 361 -24.12 1.76 -12.79
C GLU A 361 -24.66 2.32 -11.46
N LEU A 362 -23.88 3.18 -10.84
CA LEU A 362 -24.25 3.94 -9.65
C LEU A 362 -24.15 5.44 -9.96
N PRO A 363 -25.21 6.08 -10.49
CA PRO A 363 -25.23 7.51 -10.75
C PRO A 363 -24.99 8.32 -9.47
N GLU A 364 -24.35 9.48 -9.59
CA GLU A 364 -24.05 10.36 -8.44
C GLU A 364 -25.33 10.85 -7.72
N ASP A 365 -26.44 10.96 -8.44
CA ASP A 365 -27.74 11.37 -7.93
C ASP A 365 -28.60 10.21 -7.42
N ALA A 366 -28.07 8.99 -7.42
CA ALA A 366 -28.80 7.82 -6.92
C ALA A 366 -29.14 7.99 -5.43
N THR A 367 -30.42 7.85 -5.10
CA THR A 367 -30.92 8.00 -3.72
C THR A 367 -30.65 6.78 -2.85
N TYR A 368 -30.22 5.68 -3.44
CA TYR A 368 -29.82 4.44 -2.76
C TYR A 368 -28.79 3.66 -3.59
N ASP A 369 -28.14 2.71 -2.96
CA ASP A 369 -27.08 1.87 -3.58
C ASP A 369 -27.70 0.79 -4.48
N LEU A 370 -27.78 1.08 -5.79
CA LEU A 370 -28.33 0.17 -6.81
C LEU A 370 -27.51 -1.13 -6.91
N GLN A 371 -26.18 -1.05 -6.75
CA GLN A 371 -25.29 -2.21 -6.83
C GLN A 371 -25.54 -3.16 -5.65
N MET A 372 -25.62 -2.59 -4.44
CA MET A 372 -25.98 -3.33 -3.23
C MET A 372 -27.36 -4.00 -3.40
N ARG A 373 -28.34 -3.27 -3.90
CA ARG A 373 -29.69 -3.79 -4.11
C ARG A 373 -29.69 -4.99 -5.07
N ALA A 374 -29.01 -4.90 -6.21
CA ALA A 374 -28.90 -5.99 -7.18
C ALA A 374 -28.27 -7.24 -6.56
N ALA A 375 -27.21 -7.06 -5.74
CA ALA A 375 -26.55 -8.16 -5.03
C ALA A 375 -27.49 -8.82 -3.99
N VAL A 376 -28.28 -8.03 -3.23
CA VAL A 376 -29.26 -8.54 -2.28
C VAL A 376 -30.35 -9.34 -3.00
N ASP A 377 -30.96 -8.76 -4.04
CA ASP A 377 -32.04 -9.41 -4.82
C ASP A 377 -31.57 -10.76 -5.44
N TYR A 378 -30.31 -10.83 -5.88
CA TYR A 378 -29.71 -12.07 -6.36
C TYR A 378 -29.59 -13.11 -5.24
N LEU A 379 -29.05 -12.74 -4.09
CA LEU A 379 -28.82 -13.66 -2.98
C LEU A 379 -30.11 -14.14 -2.34
N GLU A 380 -31.12 -13.29 -2.23
CA GLU A 380 -32.45 -13.69 -1.74
C GLU A 380 -33.07 -14.78 -2.63
N LYS A 381 -32.98 -14.65 -3.97
CA LYS A 381 -33.39 -15.69 -4.90
C LYS A 381 -32.63 -17.01 -4.70
N GLN A 382 -31.32 -16.94 -4.45
CA GLN A 382 -30.50 -18.13 -4.18
C GLN A 382 -30.88 -18.81 -2.86
N LEU A 383 -31.29 -18.06 -1.84
CA LEU A 383 -31.74 -18.61 -0.55
C LEU A 383 -33.11 -19.23 -0.61
N GLN A 384 -33.99 -18.76 -1.52
CA GLN A 384 -35.36 -19.34 -1.72
C GLN A 384 -35.35 -20.66 -2.51
N GLN A 385 -34.27 -20.94 -3.28
CA GLN A 385 -34.10 -22.13 -4.09
C GLN A 385 -33.47 -23.32 -3.33
N LYS A 386 -33.06 -23.12 -2.10
CA LYS A 386 -32.50 -24.13 -1.18
C LYS A 386 -33.57 -24.62 -0.19
#